data_11864e213256d44b7fc2c27ea86b1308
#
_entry.id   11864e213256d44b7fc2c27ea86b1308
#
_cell.length_a   1.000
_cell.length_b   1.000
_cell.length_c   1.000
_cell.angle_alpha   90.00
_cell.angle_beta   90.00
_cell.angle_gamma   90.00
#
_symmetry.space_group_name_H-M   'P 1'
#
loop_
_entity.id
_entity.type
_entity.pdbx_description
1 polymer ?
#
loop_
_entity_poly.entity_id
_entity_poly.type
_entity_poly.pdbx_seq_one_letter_code
_entity_poly.pdbx_strand_id
1 'polypeptide(L)'
;SEREITQSFDLTLLSARPINNVAAFDLTSHTDFTAGTVLAKSMRRKDLALPRDGTNARSVALGRELAARHAGNPLAIVGEMLAMFREQPFEYTMKPPRLADNAVDEFLFDTRKGFCEHYASAFTVVMRAAGVPARVVTGYQGGEFNPFGGYLIVRQSDAHAWSEVWIEGRGWSRVDPTAAVAPERIQGGLIDAVAEDEPVPGRLRDASPIWLQVELGWDAV
;
A
#
# COMPACT_ATOMS: atom_id res chain seq x y z
N SER A 1 4.39 -27.81 19.62
CA SER A 1 5.74 -27.31 19.35
C SER A 1 5.64 -25.82 19.15
N GLU A 2 6.24 -25.04 20.06
CA GLU A 2 6.34 -23.60 19.93
C GLU A 2 6.98 -23.26 18.59
N ARG A 3 6.28 -22.49 17.77
CA ARG A 3 6.83 -21.96 16.52
C ARG A 3 7.72 -20.78 16.89
N GLU A 4 8.95 -20.84 16.48
CA GLU A 4 9.90 -19.76 16.69
C GLU A 4 9.49 -18.59 15.78
N ILE A 5 8.94 -17.54 16.40
CA ILE A 5 8.60 -16.27 15.77
C ILE A 5 9.66 -15.26 16.16
N THR A 6 10.25 -14.60 15.17
CA THR A 6 11.19 -13.51 15.38
C THR A 6 10.63 -12.22 14.83
N GLN A 7 10.97 -11.10 15.47
CA GLN A 7 10.62 -9.78 14.97
C GLN A 7 11.82 -9.17 14.24
N SER A 8 11.59 -8.72 13.02
CA SER A 8 12.59 -7.97 12.26
C SER A 8 12.65 -6.50 12.71
N PHE A 9 13.66 -5.78 12.24
CA PHE A 9 13.87 -4.36 12.57
C PHE A 9 12.73 -3.44 12.07
N ASP A 10 11.98 -3.86 11.07
CA ASP A 10 10.81 -3.15 10.51
C ASP A 10 9.48 -3.61 11.15
N LEU A 11 9.56 -4.29 12.28
CA LEU A 11 8.46 -4.81 13.10
C LEU A 11 7.68 -5.97 12.45
N THR A 12 8.17 -6.52 11.33
CA THR A 12 7.58 -7.70 10.71
C THR A 12 7.84 -8.94 11.58
N LEU A 13 6.81 -9.74 11.79
CA LEU A 13 6.94 -11.03 12.46
C LEU A 13 7.25 -12.12 11.45
N LEU A 14 8.35 -12.82 11.65
CA LEU A 14 8.83 -13.86 10.76
C LEU A 14 8.76 -15.22 11.44
N SER A 15 8.21 -16.20 10.74
CA SER A 15 8.27 -17.59 11.17
C SER A 15 9.50 -18.27 10.57
N ALA A 16 10.26 -19.00 11.40
CA ALA A 16 11.43 -19.77 10.95
C ALA A 16 11.07 -20.91 9.99
N ARG A 17 9.80 -21.31 9.94
CA ARG A 17 9.29 -22.39 9.07
C ARG A 17 8.00 -21.94 8.37
N PRO A 18 7.72 -22.43 7.16
CA PRO A 18 6.45 -22.17 6.47
C PRO A 18 5.25 -22.57 7.34
N ILE A 19 4.21 -21.72 7.31
CA ILE A 19 2.96 -21.96 8.02
C ILE A 19 1.99 -22.63 7.04
N ASN A 20 1.95 -23.96 7.04
CA ASN A 20 1.15 -24.75 6.10
C ASN A 20 -0.19 -25.22 6.69
N ASN A 21 -0.48 -24.87 7.95
CA ASN A 21 -1.71 -25.25 8.64
C ASN A 21 -2.24 -24.06 9.43
N VAL A 22 -3.52 -24.11 9.78
CA VAL A 22 -4.12 -23.12 10.69
C VAL A 22 -3.26 -22.97 11.94
N ALA A 23 -2.94 -21.74 12.29
CA ALA A 23 -2.13 -21.39 13.45
C ALA A 23 -2.82 -20.26 14.23
N ALA A 24 -2.77 -20.34 15.54
CA ALA A 24 -3.17 -19.26 16.43
C ALA A 24 -1.94 -18.63 17.07
N PHE A 25 -1.98 -17.31 17.24
CA PHE A 25 -0.93 -16.53 17.88
C PHE A 25 -1.58 -15.56 18.86
N ASP A 26 -1.01 -15.46 20.05
CA ASP A 26 -1.37 -14.43 21.02
C ASP A 26 -0.44 -13.24 20.84
N LEU A 27 -0.99 -12.11 20.39
CA LEU A 27 -0.23 -10.90 20.07
C LEU A 27 -0.83 -9.70 20.79
N THR A 28 0.03 -8.79 21.22
CA THR A 28 -0.38 -7.50 21.77
C THR A 28 0.03 -6.39 20.82
N SER A 29 -0.94 -5.57 20.39
CA SER A 29 -0.69 -4.41 19.55
C SER A 29 -0.76 -3.12 20.36
N HIS A 30 0.20 -2.24 20.12
CA HIS A 30 0.21 -0.87 20.63
C HIS A 30 -0.07 0.06 19.46
N THR A 31 -1.23 0.71 19.45
CA THR A 31 -1.68 1.55 18.32
C THR A 31 -1.18 2.99 18.39
N ASP A 32 -0.76 3.44 19.58
CA ASP A 32 -0.15 4.75 19.78
C ASP A 32 1.37 4.58 19.91
N PHE A 33 2.06 4.72 18.79
CA PHE A 33 3.51 4.59 18.76
C PHE A 33 4.11 5.43 17.60
N THR A 34 5.38 5.76 17.74
CA THR A 34 6.17 6.39 16.69
C THR A 34 7.28 5.44 16.25
N ALA A 35 7.27 5.05 14.99
CA ALA A 35 8.25 4.11 14.45
C ALA A 35 9.37 4.83 13.71
N GLY A 36 10.63 4.46 14.01
CA GLY A 36 11.78 4.84 13.20
C GLY A 36 12.06 6.35 13.16
N THR A 37 12.05 7.04 14.31
CA THR A 37 12.41 8.47 14.40
C THR A 37 13.81 8.76 13.89
N VAL A 38 14.69 7.76 13.91
CA VAL A 38 16.04 7.85 13.34
C VAL A 38 16.12 6.88 12.16
N LEU A 39 16.37 7.41 10.97
CA LEU A 39 16.54 6.61 9.77
C LEU A 39 18.02 6.33 9.51
N ALA A 40 18.41 5.06 9.64
CA ALA A 40 19.79 4.64 9.34
C ALA A 40 20.16 4.98 7.88
N LYS A 41 21.42 5.35 7.63
CA LYS A 41 21.90 5.73 6.29
C LYS A 41 21.67 4.65 5.22
N SER A 42 21.78 3.37 5.60
CA SER A 42 21.52 2.24 4.69
C SER A 42 20.05 2.16 4.30
N MET A 43 19.15 2.35 5.25
CA MET A 43 17.70 2.37 5.04
C MET A 43 17.30 3.57 4.18
N ARG A 44 17.78 4.77 4.53
CA ARG A 44 17.53 5.98 3.72
C ARG A 44 17.93 5.75 2.26
N ARG A 45 19.09 5.14 2.01
CA ARG A 45 19.54 4.85 0.65
C ARG A 45 18.63 3.84 -0.07
N LYS A 46 18.16 2.80 0.64
CA LYS A 46 17.21 1.81 0.12
C LYS A 46 15.88 2.47 -0.24
N ASP A 47 15.35 3.29 0.68
CA ASP A 47 14.02 3.88 0.56
C ASP A 47 13.98 5.15 -0.32
N LEU A 48 15.13 5.58 -0.83
CA LEU A 48 15.28 6.57 -1.90
C LEU A 48 15.64 5.94 -3.25
N ALA A 49 15.89 4.62 -3.28
CA ALA A 49 16.33 3.97 -4.52
C ALA A 49 15.22 3.96 -5.57
N LEU A 50 15.59 4.33 -6.79
CA LEU A 50 14.78 4.25 -8.00
C LEU A 50 15.38 3.19 -8.93
N PRO A 51 14.60 2.63 -9.87
CA PRO A 51 15.13 1.78 -10.94
C PRO A 51 16.28 2.47 -11.68
N ARG A 52 17.34 1.72 -12.00
CA ARG A 52 18.54 2.27 -12.65
C ARG A 52 18.50 2.23 -14.18
N ASP A 53 17.50 1.58 -14.73
CA ASP A 53 17.28 1.37 -16.17
C ASP A 53 16.69 2.58 -16.90
N GLY A 54 16.40 3.66 -16.19
CA GLY A 54 15.81 4.88 -16.75
C GLY A 54 14.29 4.78 -17.00
N THR A 55 13.65 3.70 -16.53
CA THR A 55 12.18 3.57 -16.60
C THR A 55 11.48 4.66 -15.78
N ASN A 56 10.23 4.95 -16.14
CA ASN A 56 9.37 5.92 -15.45
C ASN A 56 9.96 7.34 -15.36
N ALA A 57 10.58 7.80 -16.45
CA ALA A 57 11.29 9.07 -16.51
C ALA A 57 10.37 10.27 -16.23
N ARG A 58 9.10 10.24 -16.66
CA ARG A 58 8.10 11.31 -16.42
C ARG A 58 7.76 11.41 -14.93
N SER A 59 7.57 10.29 -14.26
CA SER A 59 7.29 10.23 -12.82
C SER A 59 8.49 10.71 -12.00
N VAL A 60 9.69 10.36 -12.42
CA VAL A 60 10.93 10.85 -11.81
C VAL A 60 11.08 12.34 -11.99
N ALA A 61 10.76 12.88 -13.19
CA ALA A 61 10.77 14.32 -13.46
C ALA A 61 9.74 15.06 -12.58
N LEU A 62 8.52 14.53 -12.47
CA LEU A 62 7.48 15.05 -11.58
C LEU A 62 7.96 15.14 -10.13
N GLY A 63 8.57 14.09 -9.59
CA GLY A 63 9.09 14.12 -8.22
C GLY A 63 10.13 15.20 -8.01
N ARG A 64 11.05 15.37 -8.95
CA ARG A 64 12.06 16.45 -8.90
C ARG A 64 11.44 17.84 -8.98
N GLU A 65 10.43 18.01 -9.82
CA GLU A 65 9.68 19.26 -9.94
C GLU A 65 8.97 19.61 -8.62
N LEU A 66 8.28 18.65 -8.01
CA LEU A 66 7.63 18.84 -6.71
C LEU A 66 8.65 19.21 -5.62
N ALA A 67 9.80 18.55 -5.59
CA ALA A 67 10.88 18.90 -4.66
C ALA A 67 11.36 20.34 -4.84
N ALA A 68 11.56 20.79 -6.07
CA ALA A 68 11.96 22.15 -6.37
C ALA A 68 10.88 23.18 -5.97
N ARG A 69 9.61 22.89 -6.30
CA ARG A 69 8.46 23.75 -6.00
C ARG A 69 8.26 23.97 -4.51
N HIS A 70 8.46 22.94 -3.72
CA HIS A 70 8.23 22.95 -2.27
C HIS A 70 9.51 23.08 -1.45
N ALA A 71 10.63 23.43 -2.06
CA ALA A 71 11.94 23.52 -1.39
C ALA A 71 12.27 22.27 -0.56
N GLY A 72 11.88 21.09 -1.04
CA GLY A 72 12.10 19.81 -0.39
C GLY A 72 11.23 19.52 0.85
N ASN A 73 10.19 20.32 1.11
CA ASN A 73 9.28 20.08 2.24
C ASN A 73 8.42 18.80 2.01
N PRO A 74 8.66 17.71 2.77
CA PRO A 74 8.00 16.44 2.52
C PRO A 74 6.46 16.50 2.63
N LEU A 75 5.95 17.24 3.61
CA LEU A 75 4.50 17.34 3.84
C LEU A 75 3.79 18.07 2.70
N ALA A 76 4.40 19.13 2.18
CA ALA A 76 3.86 19.86 1.04
C ALA A 76 3.88 19.01 -0.25
N ILE A 77 4.96 18.25 -0.46
CA ILE A 77 5.08 17.31 -1.60
C ILE A 77 4.01 16.23 -1.52
N VAL A 78 3.83 15.61 -0.35
CA VAL A 78 2.76 14.63 -0.09
C VAL A 78 1.40 15.24 -0.39
N GLY A 79 1.12 16.42 0.14
CA GLY A 79 -0.15 17.11 -0.05
C GLY A 79 -0.48 17.39 -1.51
N GLU A 80 0.49 17.88 -2.30
CA GLU A 80 0.29 18.16 -3.73
C GLU A 80 0.08 16.86 -4.53
N MET A 81 0.82 15.79 -4.22
CA MET A 81 0.62 14.51 -4.89
C MET A 81 -0.77 13.92 -4.61
N LEU A 82 -1.26 14.01 -3.37
CA LEU A 82 -2.61 13.59 -3.02
C LEU A 82 -3.68 14.48 -3.68
N ALA A 83 -3.43 15.79 -3.79
CA ALA A 83 -4.31 16.70 -4.51
C ALA A 83 -4.39 16.33 -6.00
N MET A 84 -3.27 15.98 -6.62
CA MET A 84 -3.25 15.51 -8.01
C MET A 84 -4.14 14.27 -8.21
N PHE A 85 -4.07 13.28 -7.32
CA PHE A 85 -4.94 12.12 -7.40
C PHE A 85 -6.42 12.46 -7.24
N ARG A 86 -6.77 13.41 -6.37
CA ARG A 86 -8.15 13.81 -6.09
C ARG A 86 -8.77 14.68 -7.19
N GLU A 87 -7.95 15.55 -7.80
CA GLU A 87 -8.43 16.61 -8.70
C GLU A 87 -8.38 16.22 -10.17
N GLN A 88 -7.50 15.28 -10.54
CA GLN A 88 -7.43 14.75 -11.89
C GLN A 88 -8.31 13.52 -12.04
N PRO A 89 -8.69 13.14 -13.26
CA PRO A 89 -9.62 12.04 -13.53
C PRO A 89 -8.98 10.66 -13.32
N PHE A 90 -8.54 10.39 -12.11
CA PHE A 90 -8.12 9.06 -11.69
C PHE A 90 -9.33 8.20 -11.34
N GLU A 91 -9.29 6.93 -11.68
CA GLU A 91 -10.37 5.97 -11.48
C GLU A 91 -9.85 4.75 -10.71
N TYR A 92 -10.54 4.38 -9.65
CA TYR A 92 -10.28 3.14 -8.94
C TYR A 92 -11.03 1.99 -9.63
N THR A 93 -10.31 0.97 -10.11
CA THR A 93 -10.87 -0.18 -10.81
C THR A 93 -10.05 -1.43 -10.58
N MET A 94 -10.72 -2.58 -10.47
CA MET A 94 -10.07 -3.89 -10.38
C MET A 94 -9.72 -4.48 -11.76
N LYS A 95 -10.04 -3.76 -12.84
CA LYS A 95 -9.72 -4.13 -14.23
C LYS A 95 -8.94 -3.05 -14.95
N PRO A 96 -7.78 -2.63 -14.41
CA PRO A 96 -6.98 -1.64 -15.10
C PRO A 96 -6.48 -2.18 -16.45
N PRO A 97 -6.18 -1.31 -17.41
CA PRO A 97 -5.43 -1.69 -18.58
C PRO A 97 -4.09 -2.30 -18.20
N ARG A 98 -3.60 -3.22 -19.03
CA ARG A 98 -2.24 -3.73 -18.82
C ARG A 98 -1.23 -2.60 -19.02
N LEU A 99 -0.28 -2.51 -18.11
CA LEU A 99 0.83 -1.58 -18.18
C LEU A 99 2.08 -2.33 -18.68
N ALA A 100 2.98 -1.60 -19.33
CA ALA A 100 4.23 -2.12 -19.86
C ALA A 100 5.43 -1.73 -18.96
N ASP A 101 6.60 -1.52 -19.55
CA ASP A 101 7.86 -1.30 -18.81
C ASP A 101 7.88 0.02 -18.02
N ASN A 102 7.14 1.03 -18.45
CA ASN A 102 7.03 2.31 -17.77
C ASN A 102 5.71 2.40 -16.99
N ALA A 103 5.40 1.36 -16.22
CA ALA A 103 4.09 1.18 -15.59
C ALA A 103 3.64 2.38 -14.74
N VAL A 104 4.54 3.04 -14.03
CA VAL A 104 4.21 4.23 -13.22
C VAL A 104 3.90 5.44 -14.10
N ASP A 105 4.66 5.65 -15.17
CA ASP A 105 4.39 6.73 -16.13
C ASP A 105 3.06 6.51 -16.85
N GLU A 106 2.83 5.30 -17.33
CA GLU A 106 1.60 4.92 -18.01
C GLU A 106 0.38 5.07 -17.10
N PHE A 107 0.50 4.67 -15.82
CA PHE A 107 -0.56 4.86 -14.85
C PHE A 107 -0.83 6.35 -14.58
N LEU A 108 0.20 7.14 -14.26
CA LEU A 108 0.02 8.52 -13.83
C LEU A 108 -0.45 9.45 -14.94
N PHE A 109 0.01 9.22 -16.17
CA PHE A 109 -0.16 10.23 -17.22
C PHE A 109 -1.04 9.75 -18.37
N ASP A 110 -1.19 8.44 -18.57
CA ASP A 110 -1.85 7.91 -19.76
C ASP A 110 -3.18 7.23 -19.39
N THR A 111 -3.18 6.22 -18.52
CA THR A 111 -4.38 5.43 -18.22
C THR A 111 -5.19 5.99 -17.05
N ARG A 112 -4.54 6.41 -15.98
CA ARG A 112 -5.13 6.89 -14.71
C ARG A 112 -6.13 5.93 -14.07
N LYS A 113 -6.09 4.66 -14.44
CA LYS A 113 -6.98 3.60 -13.98
C LYS A 113 -6.19 2.52 -13.26
N GLY A 114 -6.57 2.22 -12.02
CA GLY A 114 -5.85 1.25 -11.22
C GLY A 114 -6.50 0.96 -9.87
N PHE A 115 -5.89 0.10 -9.10
CA PHE A 115 -6.26 -0.22 -7.73
C PHE A 115 -5.11 0.12 -6.77
N CYS A 116 -5.24 -0.19 -5.49
CA CYS A 116 -4.35 0.29 -4.43
C CYS A 116 -2.85 0.16 -4.73
N GLU A 117 -2.41 -0.92 -5.37
CA GLU A 117 -1.00 -1.13 -5.73
C GLU A 117 -0.49 -0.08 -6.72
N HIS A 118 -1.30 0.29 -7.71
CA HIS A 118 -0.94 1.32 -8.70
C HIS A 118 -0.73 2.67 -8.03
N TYR A 119 -1.67 3.07 -7.17
CA TYR A 119 -1.61 4.33 -6.44
C TYR A 119 -0.43 4.36 -5.46
N ALA A 120 -0.24 3.30 -4.67
CA ALA A 120 0.84 3.22 -3.70
C ALA A 120 2.22 3.19 -4.38
N SER A 121 2.36 2.42 -5.47
CA SER A 121 3.62 2.34 -6.22
C SER A 121 3.97 3.67 -6.88
N ALA A 122 3.01 4.30 -7.56
CA ALA A 122 3.22 5.57 -8.23
C ALA A 122 3.56 6.68 -7.24
N PHE A 123 2.82 6.78 -6.14
CA PHE A 123 3.12 7.70 -5.06
C PHE A 123 4.54 7.50 -4.51
N THR A 124 4.91 6.25 -4.21
CA THR A 124 6.23 5.91 -3.67
C THR A 124 7.36 6.30 -4.61
N VAL A 125 7.22 6.03 -5.93
CA VAL A 125 8.24 6.42 -6.93
C VAL A 125 8.41 7.92 -6.99
N VAL A 126 7.31 8.69 -7.02
CA VAL A 126 7.36 10.16 -7.03
C VAL A 126 7.99 10.71 -5.75
N MET A 127 7.64 10.17 -4.57
CA MET A 127 8.25 10.57 -3.30
C MET A 127 9.75 10.31 -3.29
N ARG A 128 10.20 9.14 -3.73
CA ARG A 128 11.63 8.80 -3.83
C ARG A 128 12.37 9.75 -4.77
N ALA A 129 11.78 10.05 -5.92
CA ALA A 129 12.33 11.00 -6.88
C ALA A 129 12.40 12.42 -6.33
N ALA A 130 11.48 12.79 -5.44
CA ALA A 130 11.48 14.05 -4.72
C ALA A 130 12.49 14.11 -3.54
N GLY A 131 13.21 13.01 -3.27
CA GLY A 131 14.16 12.93 -2.16
C GLY A 131 13.52 12.63 -0.80
N VAL A 132 12.25 12.23 -0.79
CA VAL A 132 11.51 11.78 0.40
C VAL A 132 11.61 10.26 0.48
N PRO A 133 12.23 9.70 1.55
CA PRO A 133 12.28 8.25 1.71
C PRO A 133 10.87 7.70 1.81
N ALA A 134 10.55 6.71 0.97
CA ALA A 134 9.22 6.14 0.89
C ALA A 134 9.27 4.64 0.58
N ARG A 135 8.24 3.91 1.05
CA ARG A 135 8.07 2.47 0.79
C ARG A 135 6.61 2.13 0.59
N VAL A 136 6.35 1.10 -0.22
CA VAL A 136 5.04 0.46 -0.29
C VAL A 136 4.92 -0.51 0.87
N VAL A 137 3.77 -0.52 1.50
CA VAL A 137 3.41 -1.46 2.57
C VAL A 137 2.16 -2.20 2.12
N THR A 138 2.15 -3.51 2.34
CA THR A 138 1.00 -4.36 2.07
C THR A 138 0.46 -4.93 3.37
N GLY A 139 -0.84 -5.12 3.43
CA GLY A 139 -1.53 -5.65 4.60
C GLY A 139 -3.02 -5.77 4.36
N TYR A 140 -3.80 -5.53 5.37
CA TYR A 140 -5.27 -5.57 5.29
C TYR A 140 -5.86 -4.26 5.80
N GLN A 141 -6.97 -3.85 5.19
CA GLN A 141 -7.70 -2.65 5.54
C GLN A 141 -9.16 -2.99 5.84
N GLY A 142 -9.55 -2.80 7.12
CA GLY A 142 -10.90 -3.13 7.58
C GLY A 142 -11.05 -4.57 8.05
N GLY A 143 -12.26 -5.09 7.91
CA GLY A 143 -12.72 -6.39 8.35
C GLY A 143 -14.14 -6.30 8.90
N GLU A 144 -14.82 -7.43 9.04
CA GLU A 144 -16.19 -7.54 9.53
C GLU A 144 -16.21 -8.00 10.99
N PHE A 145 -16.85 -7.23 11.87
CA PHE A 145 -17.00 -7.62 13.25
C PHE A 145 -18.14 -8.63 13.40
N ASN A 146 -17.81 -9.81 13.93
CA ASN A 146 -18.81 -10.84 14.29
C ASN A 146 -19.26 -10.62 15.74
N PRO A 147 -20.47 -10.10 15.97
CA PRO A 147 -20.95 -9.79 17.32
C PRO A 147 -21.27 -11.05 18.13
N PHE A 148 -21.54 -12.19 17.49
CA PHE A 148 -21.86 -13.45 18.19
C PHE A 148 -20.60 -14.10 18.78
N GLY A 149 -19.47 -13.96 18.11
CA GLY A 149 -18.20 -14.53 18.57
C GLY A 149 -17.24 -13.51 19.20
N GLY A 150 -17.51 -12.22 19.04
CA GLY A 150 -16.66 -11.15 19.57
C GLY A 150 -15.30 -11.04 18.88
N TYR A 151 -15.21 -11.37 17.59
CA TYR A 151 -13.96 -11.34 16.82
C TYR A 151 -14.13 -10.61 15.49
N LEU A 152 -13.02 -10.14 14.93
CA LEU A 152 -12.94 -9.51 13.62
C LEU A 152 -12.60 -10.57 12.56
N ILE A 153 -13.38 -10.61 11.49
CA ILE A 153 -13.12 -11.43 10.30
C ILE A 153 -12.40 -10.54 9.30
N VAL A 154 -11.16 -10.90 8.94
CA VAL A 154 -10.40 -10.22 7.89
C VAL A 154 -10.29 -11.16 6.70
N ARG A 155 -10.81 -10.73 5.55
CA ARG A 155 -10.85 -11.53 4.33
C ARG A 155 -9.72 -11.13 3.38
N GLN A 156 -9.44 -11.98 2.40
CA GLN A 156 -8.51 -11.64 1.33
C GLN A 156 -8.98 -10.43 0.50
N SER A 157 -10.29 -10.20 0.39
CA SER A 157 -10.84 -8.98 -0.21
C SER A 157 -10.45 -7.69 0.52
N ASP A 158 -10.07 -7.80 1.79
CA ASP A 158 -9.61 -6.68 2.61
C ASP A 158 -8.11 -6.39 2.42
N ALA A 159 -7.42 -7.20 1.58
CA ALA A 159 -6.03 -6.94 1.24
C ALA A 159 -5.86 -5.56 0.62
N HIS A 160 -4.85 -4.84 1.04
CA HIS A 160 -4.64 -3.45 0.68
C HIS A 160 -3.15 -3.10 0.62
N ALA A 161 -2.82 -2.15 -0.23
CA ALA A 161 -1.49 -1.56 -0.33
C ALA A 161 -1.56 -0.05 -0.09
N TRP A 162 -0.65 0.46 0.70
CA TRP A 162 -0.48 1.89 0.96
C TRP A 162 0.98 2.27 0.93
N SER A 163 1.28 3.53 1.16
CA SER A 163 2.65 4.03 1.24
C SER A 163 2.97 4.48 2.65
N GLU A 164 4.23 4.41 3.01
CA GLU A 164 4.79 5.12 4.15
C GLU A 164 5.90 6.04 3.68
N VAL A 165 5.93 7.24 4.24
CA VAL A 165 7.00 8.23 4.02
C VAL A 165 7.72 8.51 5.32
N TRP A 166 9.03 8.67 5.26
CA TRP A 166 9.79 9.05 6.43
C TRP A 166 9.92 10.57 6.53
N ILE A 167 9.50 11.10 7.67
CA ILE A 167 9.50 12.53 7.97
C ILE A 167 10.38 12.76 9.20
N GLU A 168 11.33 13.66 9.08
CA GLU A 168 12.23 14.01 10.19
C GLU A 168 11.44 14.45 11.43
N GLY A 169 11.79 13.91 12.59
CA GLY A 169 11.10 14.15 13.86
C GLY A 169 9.79 13.41 14.06
N ARG A 170 9.19 12.86 12.99
CA ARG A 170 7.95 12.07 13.06
C ARG A 170 8.17 10.58 12.83
N GLY A 171 9.25 10.20 12.10
CA GLY A 171 9.48 8.84 11.69
C GLY A 171 8.62 8.43 10.49
N TRP A 172 8.33 7.13 10.39
CA TRP A 172 7.49 6.59 9.33
C TRP A 172 6.02 7.01 9.53
N SER A 173 5.48 7.65 8.52
CA SER A 173 4.10 8.15 8.51
C SER A 173 3.33 7.50 7.38
N ARG A 174 2.20 6.87 7.71
CA ARG A 174 1.31 6.26 6.72
C ARG A 174 0.68 7.33 5.83
N VAL A 175 0.69 7.06 4.53
CA VAL A 175 -0.02 7.82 3.51
C VAL A 175 -0.75 6.82 2.62
N ASP A 176 -2.06 6.94 2.53
CA ASP A 176 -2.88 6.08 1.69
C ASP A 176 -3.39 6.88 0.47
N PRO A 177 -2.74 6.75 -0.69
CA PRO A 177 -3.15 7.52 -1.88
C PRO A 177 -4.51 7.08 -2.41
N THR A 178 -4.93 5.84 -2.13
CA THR A 178 -6.27 5.35 -2.52
C THR A 178 -7.38 6.16 -1.88
N ALA A 179 -7.19 6.64 -0.65
CA ALA A 179 -8.17 7.47 0.04
C ALA A 179 -8.47 8.80 -0.68
N ALA A 180 -7.58 9.26 -1.54
CA ALA A 180 -7.79 10.47 -2.31
C ALA A 180 -8.72 10.27 -3.52
N VAL A 181 -8.89 9.02 -3.98
CA VAL A 181 -9.66 8.68 -5.19
C VAL A 181 -10.90 7.86 -4.86
N ALA A 182 -10.78 6.92 -3.93
CA ALA A 182 -11.83 6.00 -3.51
C ALA A 182 -11.86 5.90 -1.98
N PRO A 183 -12.34 6.95 -1.27
CA PRO A 183 -12.41 6.95 0.19
C PRO A 183 -13.30 5.82 0.73
N GLU A 184 -14.31 5.40 -0.01
CA GLU A 184 -15.18 4.25 0.29
C GLU A 184 -14.39 2.95 0.39
N ARG A 185 -13.32 2.78 -0.39
CA ARG A 185 -12.41 1.61 -0.28
C ARG A 185 -11.75 1.51 1.10
N ILE A 186 -11.48 2.65 1.70
CA ILE A 186 -10.82 2.74 3.00
C ILE A 186 -11.84 2.59 4.14
N GLN A 187 -13.07 3.05 3.94
CA GLN A 187 -14.12 3.05 4.96
C GLN A 187 -14.97 1.77 4.94
N GLY A 188 -15.36 1.30 3.77
CA GLY A 188 -16.30 0.19 3.58
C GLY A 188 -15.68 -1.09 3.02
N GLY A 189 -14.55 -1.01 2.34
CA GLY A 189 -13.88 -2.15 1.74
C GLY A 189 -13.96 -2.18 0.21
N LEU A 190 -13.51 -3.32 -0.38
CA LEU A 190 -13.38 -3.44 -1.84
C LEU A 190 -14.73 -3.36 -2.56
N ILE A 191 -15.75 -3.99 -2.01
CA ILE A 191 -17.07 -4.10 -2.66
C ILE A 191 -17.72 -2.73 -2.81
N ASP A 192 -17.53 -1.83 -1.84
CA ASP A 192 -18.10 -0.49 -1.84
C ASP A 192 -17.36 0.48 -2.77
N ALA A 193 -16.14 0.15 -3.17
CA ALA A 193 -15.29 1.02 -3.98
C ALA A 193 -15.33 0.74 -5.47
N VAL A 194 -15.88 -0.40 -5.90
CA VAL A 194 -15.95 -0.77 -7.32
C VAL A 194 -17.36 -0.57 -7.86
N ALA A 195 -17.49 -0.20 -9.13
CA ALA A 195 -18.78 -0.03 -9.78
C ALA A 195 -19.58 -1.35 -9.74
N GLU A 196 -20.93 -1.23 -9.67
CA GLU A 196 -21.82 -2.40 -9.55
C GLU A 196 -21.70 -3.41 -10.70
N ASP A 197 -21.33 -2.94 -11.89
CA ASP A 197 -21.13 -3.74 -13.09
C ASP A 197 -19.69 -4.27 -13.22
N GLU A 198 -18.79 -3.86 -12.35
CA GLU A 198 -17.42 -4.34 -12.35
C GLU A 198 -17.38 -5.72 -11.67
N PRO A 199 -16.95 -6.80 -12.37
CA PRO A 199 -16.88 -8.10 -11.73
C PRO A 199 -15.76 -8.11 -10.69
N VAL A 200 -16.14 -7.93 -9.48
CA VAL A 200 -15.37 -8.47 -8.36
C VAL A 200 -15.38 -9.99 -8.54
N PRO A 201 -14.23 -10.67 -8.63
CA PRO A 201 -14.20 -12.12 -8.77
C PRO A 201 -15.18 -12.75 -7.79
N GLY A 202 -16.09 -13.64 -8.25
CA GLY A 202 -17.17 -14.20 -7.43
C GLY A 202 -16.67 -14.82 -6.13
N ARG A 203 -15.44 -15.34 -6.16
CA ARG A 203 -14.70 -15.82 -4.98
C ARG A 203 -14.45 -14.75 -3.91
N LEU A 204 -14.42 -13.48 -4.28
CA LEU A 204 -14.29 -12.36 -3.33
C LEU A 204 -15.63 -11.87 -2.79
N ARG A 205 -16.74 -12.13 -3.50
CA ARG A 205 -18.10 -11.80 -3.04
C ARG A 205 -18.67 -12.86 -2.09
N ASP A 206 -18.47 -14.14 -2.41
CA ASP A 206 -19.18 -15.24 -1.78
C ASP A 206 -18.30 -16.08 -0.84
N ALA A 207 -17.04 -15.71 -0.66
CA ALA A 207 -16.11 -16.54 0.07
C ALA A 207 -16.41 -16.54 1.57
N SER A 208 -16.91 -17.67 2.01
CA SER A 208 -16.77 -18.13 3.39
C SER A 208 -15.27 -18.09 3.77
N PRO A 209 -14.93 -17.63 4.98
CA PRO A 209 -13.54 -17.37 5.39
C PRO A 209 -12.57 -18.54 5.19
N ILE A 210 -13.08 -19.77 5.10
CA ILE A 210 -12.29 -21.00 5.01
C ILE A 210 -11.78 -21.29 3.59
N TRP A 211 -12.53 -20.95 2.55
CA TRP A 211 -12.18 -21.27 1.17
C TRP A 211 -11.18 -20.29 0.54
N LEU A 212 -11.18 -19.04 0.97
CA LEU A 212 -10.23 -18.04 0.45
C LEU A 212 -8.79 -18.31 0.84
N GLN A 213 -8.55 -18.95 1.98
CA GLN A 213 -7.21 -19.31 2.43
C GLN A 213 -6.56 -20.44 1.62
N VAL A 214 -7.35 -21.24 0.90
CA VAL A 214 -6.88 -22.44 0.19
C VAL A 214 -6.58 -22.17 -1.28
N GLU A 215 -7.29 -21.24 -1.93
CA GLU A 215 -7.22 -21.05 -3.39
C GLU A 215 -6.48 -19.81 -3.88
N LEU A 216 -6.28 -18.80 -3.03
CA LEU A 216 -5.41 -17.66 -3.36
C LEU A 216 -4.04 -17.96 -2.75
N GLY A 217 -3.31 -18.87 -3.40
CA GLY A 217 -1.91 -19.11 -3.06
C GLY A 217 -1.14 -17.79 -3.07
N TRP A 218 -0.31 -17.60 -2.08
CA TRP A 218 0.65 -16.50 -1.94
C TRP A 218 1.81 -16.64 -2.94
N ASP A 219 1.53 -16.97 -4.19
CA ASP A 219 2.53 -17.15 -5.24
C ASP A 219 2.77 -15.90 -6.09
N ALA A 220 2.43 -14.74 -5.57
CA ALA A 220 2.65 -13.50 -6.30
C ALA A 220 3.15 -12.39 -5.37
N VAL A 221 4.38 -12.58 -4.83
CA VAL A 221 5.26 -11.45 -4.45
C VAL A 221 6.71 -11.85 -4.75
#